data_65e29bd473207d4e611f9df7ac5e63a7
#
_entry.id   65e29bd473207d4e611f9df7ac5e63a7
#
_cell.length_a   1.000
_cell.length_b   1.000
_cell.length_c   1.000
_cell.angle_alpha   90.00
_cell.angle_beta   90.00
_cell.angle_gamma   90.00
#
_symmetry.space_group_name_H-M   'P 1'
#
loop_
_entity.id
_entity.type
_entity.pdbx_description
1 polymer ?
#
loop_
_entity_poly.entity_id
_entity_poly.type
_entity_poly.pdbx_seq_one_letter_code
_entity_poly.pdbx_strand_id
1 'polypeptide(L)'
;MEIGHNVSHGQWDWMNDPEIHSSTWEWDQVGPSSQWKYAHNFRHHKYTNVLGMDEDVGFGVMRVTRDQEWRPIHLVQPIQNLLLAASFEWGIALHDLLPPSAEDKASRRLRPPVRDLLGKIARQMGKDYVLFPVLSGRRWRRTLKANLVANLLRNVWSYVVIFCGHFPDGAEKFTLAELEDESRAEWYLRQMLGTANFRAGAVMAFMSGNLCYQIEHHLFPDIPSNRYAEISTAVRGLCEKYDLPYTTGSLARQYLLTLRTIHKLALPNRFLRATSDDAPETASEAKFRGRSA
;
A
#
# COMPACT_ATOMS: atom_id res chain seq x y z
N MET A 1 8.59 3.13 -9.70
CA MET A 1 7.55 3.38 -8.69
C MET A 1 8.15 3.95 -7.40
N GLU A 2 9.16 3.33 -6.84
CA GLU A 2 9.73 3.69 -5.53
C GLU A 2 10.30 5.11 -5.47
N ILE A 3 11.05 5.55 -6.49
CA ILE A 3 11.52 6.95 -6.59
C ILE A 3 10.32 7.90 -6.66
N GLY A 4 9.34 7.59 -7.52
CA GLY A 4 8.14 8.42 -7.65
C GLY A 4 7.32 8.50 -6.37
N HIS A 5 7.24 7.42 -5.62
CA HIS A 5 6.65 7.37 -4.30
C HIS A 5 7.36 8.33 -3.33
N ASN A 6 8.68 8.22 -3.21
CA ASN A 6 9.48 9.04 -2.31
C ASN A 6 9.43 10.54 -2.69
N VAL A 7 9.52 10.88 -4.00
CA VAL A 7 9.36 12.27 -4.45
C VAL A 7 7.97 12.79 -4.12
N SER A 8 6.93 11.98 -4.35
CA SER A 8 5.54 12.40 -4.09
C SER A 8 5.25 12.60 -2.60
N HIS A 9 6.01 11.97 -1.69
CA HIS A 9 5.98 12.24 -0.25
C HIS A 9 6.73 13.51 0.17
N GLY A 10 7.35 14.23 -0.76
CA GLY A 10 8.10 15.44 -0.45
C GLY A 10 9.46 15.20 0.20
N GLN A 11 10.00 13.97 0.12
CA GLN A 11 11.27 13.61 0.77
C GLN A 11 12.47 14.42 0.29
N TRP A 12 12.35 15.11 -0.84
CA TRP A 12 13.37 16.02 -1.41
C TRP A 12 12.93 17.48 -1.50
N ASP A 13 11.72 17.84 -1.05
CA ASP A 13 11.19 19.19 -1.15
C ASP A 13 12.07 20.24 -0.43
N TRP A 14 12.82 19.82 0.59
CA TRP A 14 13.79 20.64 1.30
C TRP A 14 14.92 21.19 0.42
N MET A 15 15.21 20.56 -0.74
CA MET A 15 16.21 21.04 -1.71
C MET A 15 15.66 22.18 -2.57
N ASN A 16 14.33 22.39 -2.56
CA ASN A 16 13.64 23.40 -3.37
C ASN A 16 13.98 23.35 -4.86
N ASP A 17 14.22 22.14 -5.39
CA ASP A 17 14.50 21.87 -6.80
C ASP A 17 13.21 21.48 -7.52
N PRO A 18 12.74 22.28 -8.52
CA PRO A 18 11.47 22.02 -9.21
C PRO A 18 11.46 20.70 -10.01
N GLU A 19 12.62 20.12 -10.35
CA GLU A 19 12.69 18.86 -11.09
C GLU A 19 12.38 17.64 -10.22
N ILE A 20 12.56 17.74 -8.92
CA ILE A 20 12.28 16.66 -7.96
C ILE A 20 11.35 17.06 -6.81
N HIS A 21 10.67 18.20 -6.93
CA HIS A 21 9.75 18.70 -5.93
C HIS A 21 8.39 18.00 -6.03
N SER A 22 7.78 17.62 -4.91
CA SER A 22 6.52 16.87 -4.88
C SER A 22 5.37 17.58 -5.58
N SER A 23 5.36 18.92 -5.62
CA SER A 23 4.29 19.72 -6.24
C SER A 23 4.37 19.76 -7.77
N THR A 24 5.55 19.56 -8.36
CA THR A 24 5.81 19.72 -9.80
C THR A 24 6.07 18.39 -10.51
N TRP A 25 6.57 17.41 -9.77
CA TRP A 25 7.01 16.15 -10.34
C TRP A 25 5.85 15.24 -10.76
N GLU A 26 5.96 14.66 -11.95
CA GLU A 26 4.99 13.71 -12.49
C GLU A 26 5.66 12.37 -12.78
N TRP A 27 5.12 11.30 -12.26
CA TRP A 27 5.68 9.97 -12.42
C TRP A 27 5.32 9.28 -13.74
N ASP A 28 6.08 8.26 -14.10
CA ASP A 28 5.90 7.48 -15.33
C ASP A 28 5.01 6.24 -15.05
N GLN A 29 3.75 6.50 -14.72
CA GLN A 29 2.71 5.51 -14.40
C GLN A 29 1.42 5.85 -15.18
N VAL A 30 0.48 4.92 -15.26
CA VAL A 30 -0.81 5.14 -15.96
C VAL A 30 -1.74 6.10 -15.22
N GLY A 31 -1.62 6.21 -13.91
CA GLY A 31 -2.39 7.18 -13.10
C GLY A 31 -1.67 8.52 -12.95
N PRO A 32 -2.38 9.67 -12.88
CA PRO A 32 -1.80 10.96 -12.54
C PRO A 32 -1.20 10.96 -11.12
N SER A 33 -0.01 11.59 -10.95
CA SER A 33 0.62 11.69 -9.62
C SER A 33 -0.21 12.47 -8.62
N SER A 34 -0.94 13.48 -9.08
CA SER A 34 -1.84 14.28 -8.23
C SER A 34 -2.97 13.47 -7.61
N GLN A 35 -3.51 12.51 -8.35
CA GLN A 35 -4.53 11.58 -7.92
C GLN A 35 -3.97 10.65 -6.82
N TRP A 36 -2.84 10.02 -7.11
CA TRP A 36 -2.16 9.15 -6.16
C TRP A 36 -1.74 9.89 -4.88
N LYS A 37 -1.19 11.10 -4.99
CA LYS A 37 -0.82 11.91 -3.81
C LYS A 37 -1.99 12.14 -2.86
N TYR A 38 -3.19 12.37 -3.37
CA TYR A 38 -4.35 12.50 -2.49
C TYR A 38 -4.76 11.16 -1.87
N ALA A 39 -4.91 10.11 -2.68
CA ALA A 39 -5.32 8.81 -2.19
C ALA A 39 -4.31 8.25 -1.18
N HIS A 40 -3.02 8.37 -1.48
CA HIS A 40 -1.96 7.79 -0.67
C HIS A 40 -1.47 8.74 0.46
N ASN A 41 -0.95 9.95 0.12
CA ASN A 41 -0.35 10.80 1.15
C ASN A 41 -1.38 11.36 2.14
N PHE A 42 -2.60 11.69 1.66
CA PHE A 42 -3.61 12.26 2.53
C PHE A 42 -4.50 11.18 3.15
N ARG A 43 -5.11 10.30 2.33
CA ARG A 43 -6.08 9.33 2.87
C ARG A 43 -5.40 8.14 3.54
N HIS A 44 -4.55 7.43 2.80
CA HIS A 44 -3.91 6.23 3.31
C HIS A 44 -3.03 6.53 4.55
N HIS A 45 -2.14 7.53 4.49
CA HIS A 45 -1.30 7.88 5.64
C HIS A 45 -2.07 8.46 6.83
N LYS A 46 -3.16 9.18 6.59
CA LYS A 46 -4.01 9.68 7.67
C LYS A 46 -4.82 8.56 8.33
N TYR A 47 -5.38 7.68 7.52
CA TYR A 47 -6.32 6.64 7.96
C TYR A 47 -5.77 5.23 7.76
N THR A 48 -4.47 5.04 7.82
CA THR A 48 -3.80 3.75 7.56
C THR A 48 -4.57 2.57 8.16
N ASN A 49 -4.97 1.66 7.29
CA ASN A 49 -5.71 0.45 7.60
C ASN A 49 -7.08 0.63 8.27
N VAL A 50 -7.71 1.82 8.18
CA VAL A 50 -9.06 2.07 8.71
C VAL A 50 -10.11 1.72 7.67
N LEU A 51 -11.01 0.80 7.99
CA LEU A 51 -12.08 0.36 7.11
C LEU A 51 -13.02 1.51 6.70
N GLY A 52 -13.26 1.64 5.41
CA GLY A 52 -14.15 2.66 4.84
C GLY A 52 -13.54 4.06 4.72
N MET A 53 -12.34 4.28 5.27
CA MET A 53 -11.59 5.54 5.16
C MET A 53 -10.34 5.37 4.30
N ASP A 54 -9.60 4.29 4.51
CA ASP A 54 -8.43 3.92 3.72
C ASP A 54 -8.85 3.00 2.57
N GLU A 55 -8.79 3.52 1.34
CA GLU A 55 -9.17 2.77 0.15
C GLU A 55 -8.12 1.73 -0.25
N ASP A 56 -6.88 1.85 0.25
CA ASP A 56 -5.82 0.86 0.02
C ASP A 56 -6.08 -0.45 0.79
N VAL A 57 -6.99 -0.45 1.77
CA VAL A 57 -7.40 -1.67 2.49
C VAL A 57 -8.12 -2.64 1.55
N GLY A 58 -7.37 -3.65 1.09
CA GLY A 58 -7.85 -4.66 0.16
C GLY A 58 -8.12 -4.15 -1.25
N PHE A 59 -7.75 -2.90 -1.57
CA PHE A 59 -7.94 -2.26 -2.88
C PHE A 59 -9.38 -2.37 -3.42
N GLY A 60 -10.37 -2.34 -2.51
CA GLY A 60 -11.79 -2.42 -2.86
C GLY A 60 -12.28 -3.77 -3.41
N VAL A 61 -11.39 -4.75 -3.58
CA VAL A 61 -11.71 -6.06 -4.20
C VAL A 61 -11.45 -7.25 -3.27
N MET A 62 -10.66 -7.07 -2.21
CA MET A 62 -10.30 -8.13 -1.28
C MET A 62 -10.79 -7.84 0.14
N ARG A 63 -11.18 -8.88 0.82
CA ARG A 63 -11.43 -8.88 2.25
C ARG A 63 -10.14 -9.19 2.99
N VAL A 64 -9.66 -8.28 3.81
CA VAL A 64 -8.37 -8.37 4.51
C VAL A 64 -8.51 -8.30 6.04
N THR A 65 -9.74 -8.22 6.55
CA THR A 65 -10.09 -8.34 7.96
C THR A 65 -11.43 -9.01 8.14
N ARG A 66 -11.66 -9.62 9.32
CA ARG A 66 -12.96 -10.21 9.70
C ARG A 66 -14.03 -9.17 9.97
N ASP A 67 -13.65 -7.93 10.23
CA ASP A 67 -14.55 -6.81 10.44
C ASP A 67 -15.24 -6.37 9.14
N GLN A 68 -14.68 -6.72 7.97
CA GLN A 68 -15.38 -6.60 6.71
C GLN A 68 -16.40 -7.72 6.53
N GLU A 69 -17.63 -7.34 6.12
CA GLU A 69 -18.67 -8.31 5.80
C GLU A 69 -18.21 -9.26 4.69
N TRP A 70 -18.37 -10.58 4.93
CA TRP A 70 -18.08 -11.57 3.93
C TRP A 70 -19.16 -11.61 2.83
N ARG A 71 -18.72 -11.68 1.59
CA ARG A 71 -19.59 -11.83 0.40
C ARG A 71 -19.10 -12.98 -0.47
N PRO A 72 -20.00 -13.67 -1.25
CA PRO A 72 -19.60 -14.79 -2.10
C PRO A 72 -18.46 -14.49 -3.08
N ILE A 73 -18.33 -13.23 -3.52
CA ILE A 73 -17.24 -12.79 -4.41
C ILE A 73 -15.85 -12.98 -3.77
N HIS A 74 -15.74 -12.97 -2.44
CA HIS A 74 -14.46 -13.16 -1.76
C HIS A 74 -13.89 -14.58 -1.94
N LEU A 75 -14.72 -15.59 -2.32
CA LEU A 75 -14.23 -16.94 -2.64
C LEU A 75 -13.22 -16.94 -3.80
N VAL A 76 -13.33 -16.00 -4.72
CA VAL A 76 -12.39 -15.86 -5.85
C VAL A 76 -11.25 -14.87 -5.58
N GLN A 77 -11.17 -14.32 -4.38
CA GLN A 77 -10.15 -13.33 -4.01
C GLN A 77 -8.69 -13.81 -4.18
N PRO A 78 -8.33 -15.12 -4.05
CA PRO A 78 -6.97 -15.56 -4.42
C PRO A 78 -6.64 -15.31 -5.90
N ILE A 79 -7.63 -15.45 -6.80
CA ILE A 79 -7.47 -15.16 -8.23
C ILE A 79 -7.43 -13.65 -8.45
N GLN A 80 -8.31 -12.89 -7.80
CA GLN A 80 -8.29 -11.41 -7.85
C GLN A 80 -6.96 -10.86 -7.39
N ASN A 81 -6.38 -11.43 -6.32
CA ASN A 81 -5.07 -11.05 -5.82
C ASN A 81 -3.96 -11.28 -6.84
N LEU A 82 -3.95 -12.42 -7.53
CA LEU A 82 -2.99 -12.72 -8.59
C LEU A 82 -3.12 -11.74 -9.76
N LEU A 83 -4.34 -11.45 -10.18
CA LEU A 83 -4.61 -10.48 -11.24
C LEU A 83 -4.17 -9.07 -10.84
N LEU A 84 -4.45 -8.66 -9.60
CA LEU A 84 -4.00 -7.38 -9.07
C LEU A 84 -2.47 -7.30 -9.03
N ALA A 85 -1.77 -8.35 -8.59
CA ALA A 85 -0.31 -8.38 -8.62
C ALA A 85 0.27 -8.19 -10.02
N ALA A 86 -0.32 -8.85 -11.03
CA ALA A 86 0.11 -8.74 -12.42
C ALA A 86 -0.20 -7.38 -13.06
N SER A 87 -1.24 -6.69 -12.57
CA SER A 87 -1.73 -5.41 -13.11
C SER A 87 -1.72 -4.27 -12.08
N PHE A 88 -0.82 -4.29 -11.12
CA PHE A 88 -0.85 -3.43 -9.94
C PHE A 88 -0.91 -1.94 -10.25
N GLU A 89 -0.14 -1.48 -11.23
CA GLU A 89 -0.19 -0.10 -11.74
C GLU A 89 -1.61 0.33 -12.15
N TRP A 90 -2.35 -0.58 -12.80
CA TRP A 90 -3.73 -0.35 -13.20
C TRP A 90 -4.68 -0.36 -12.02
N GLY A 91 -4.45 -1.25 -11.05
CA GLY A 91 -5.21 -1.26 -9.80
C GLY A 91 -5.16 0.10 -9.10
N ILE A 92 -3.96 0.66 -8.95
CA ILE A 92 -3.76 2.00 -8.36
C ILE A 92 -4.44 3.08 -9.22
N ALA A 93 -4.24 3.07 -10.54
CA ALA A 93 -4.79 4.11 -11.42
C ALA A 93 -6.33 4.11 -11.49
N LEU A 94 -6.96 2.93 -11.40
CA LEU A 94 -8.41 2.77 -11.46
C LEU A 94 -9.09 2.91 -10.10
N HIS A 95 -8.34 2.93 -9.03
CA HIS A 95 -8.84 3.00 -7.67
C HIS A 95 -9.73 4.24 -7.44
N ASP A 96 -9.35 5.39 -7.96
CA ASP A 96 -10.15 6.61 -7.90
C ASP A 96 -11.46 6.58 -8.73
N LEU A 97 -11.67 5.55 -9.54
CA LEU A 97 -12.96 5.32 -10.19
C LEU A 97 -13.96 4.59 -9.29
N LEU A 98 -13.52 4.08 -8.15
CA LEU A 98 -14.41 3.48 -7.14
C LEU A 98 -15.34 4.55 -6.56
N PRO A 99 -16.51 4.14 -6.03
CA PRO A 99 -17.44 5.09 -5.40
C PRO A 99 -16.75 5.93 -4.33
N PRO A 100 -17.08 7.24 -4.22
CA PRO A 100 -16.45 8.11 -3.23
C PRO A 100 -16.74 7.63 -1.81
N SER A 101 -15.73 7.72 -0.96
CA SER A 101 -15.88 7.48 0.47
C SER A 101 -16.82 8.47 1.14
N ALA A 102 -17.16 8.23 2.40
CA ALA A 102 -17.95 9.17 3.20
C ALA A 102 -17.24 10.53 3.33
N GLU A 103 -15.92 10.55 3.48
CA GLU A 103 -15.12 11.77 3.58
C GLU A 103 -15.08 12.55 2.26
N ASP A 104 -14.93 11.88 1.12
CA ASP A 104 -14.96 12.54 -0.19
C ASP A 104 -16.33 13.21 -0.44
N LYS A 105 -17.41 12.56 -0.02
CA LYS A 105 -18.77 13.13 -0.09
C LYS A 105 -18.90 14.35 0.84
N ALA A 106 -18.37 14.27 2.04
CA ALA A 106 -18.42 15.35 3.02
C ALA A 106 -17.56 16.55 2.59
N SER A 107 -16.38 16.32 2.05
CA SER A 107 -15.44 17.36 1.59
C SER A 107 -15.83 17.99 0.26
N ARG A 108 -16.87 17.48 -0.42
CA ARG A 108 -17.28 17.91 -1.79
C ARG A 108 -16.13 17.92 -2.78
N ARG A 109 -15.16 17.05 -2.61
CA ARG A 109 -14.00 16.99 -3.49
C ARG A 109 -14.42 16.68 -4.92
N LEU A 110 -13.91 17.49 -5.84
CA LEU A 110 -13.98 17.20 -7.27
C LEU A 110 -12.90 16.14 -7.59
N ARG A 111 -13.32 14.99 -8.11
CA ARG A 111 -12.38 13.99 -8.63
C ARG A 111 -11.63 14.55 -9.82
N PRO A 112 -10.36 14.13 -10.02
CA PRO A 112 -9.66 14.46 -11.25
C PRO A 112 -10.52 14.12 -12.47
N PRO A 113 -10.52 14.93 -13.51
CA PRO A 113 -11.27 14.63 -14.71
C PRO A 113 -10.85 13.28 -15.26
N VAL A 114 -11.79 12.41 -15.60
CA VAL A 114 -11.54 11.12 -16.29
C VAL A 114 -10.66 11.35 -17.53
N ARG A 115 -10.75 12.52 -18.16
CA ARG A 115 -9.90 12.96 -19.27
C ARG A 115 -8.41 12.89 -18.93
N ASP A 116 -7.99 13.32 -17.73
CA ASP A 116 -6.57 13.36 -17.34
C ASP A 116 -6.04 11.93 -17.15
N LEU A 117 -6.84 11.06 -16.54
CA LEU A 117 -6.53 9.63 -16.44
C LEU A 117 -6.41 8.99 -17.84
N LEU A 118 -7.39 9.21 -18.73
CA LEU A 118 -7.35 8.68 -20.10
C LEU A 118 -6.16 9.22 -20.88
N GLY A 119 -5.83 10.50 -20.72
CA GLY A 119 -4.66 11.12 -21.35
C GLY A 119 -3.35 10.48 -20.86
N LYS A 120 -3.26 10.19 -19.56
CA LYS A 120 -2.09 9.54 -18.95
C LYS A 120 -1.96 8.08 -19.43
N ILE A 121 -3.06 7.34 -19.46
CA ILE A 121 -3.12 5.98 -20.02
C ILE A 121 -2.67 5.97 -21.49
N ALA A 122 -3.24 6.86 -22.32
CA ALA A 122 -2.89 6.93 -23.74
C ALA A 122 -1.40 7.22 -23.94
N ARG A 123 -0.83 8.14 -23.14
CA ARG A 123 0.61 8.46 -23.18
C ARG A 123 1.45 7.25 -22.83
N GLN A 124 1.14 6.58 -21.72
CA GLN A 124 1.92 5.44 -21.23
C GLN A 124 1.86 4.26 -22.20
N MET A 125 0.65 3.90 -22.65
CA MET A 125 0.45 2.82 -23.61
C MET A 125 1.06 3.14 -24.96
N GLY A 126 0.88 4.38 -25.45
CA GLY A 126 1.49 4.85 -26.68
C GLY A 126 3.01 4.83 -26.65
N LYS A 127 3.61 5.26 -25.54
CA LYS A 127 5.07 5.24 -25.36
C LYS A 127 5.62 3.80 -25.35
N ASP A 128 5.08 2.94 -24.46
CA ASP A 128 5.64 1.62 -24.17
C ASP A 128 5.36 0.59 -25.28
N TYR A 129 4.16 0.66 -25.89
CA TYR A 129 3.70 -0.39 -26.79
C TYR A 129 3.60 0.03 -28.25
N VAL A 130 3.78 1.33 -28.55
CA VAL A 130 3.81 1.84 -29.92
C VAL A 130 5.14 2.55 -30.23
N LEU A 131 5.45 3.64 -29.52
CA LEU A 131 6.60 4.49 -29.85
C LEU A 131 7.94 3.73 -29.74
N PHE A 132 8.23 3.13 -28.60
CA PHE A 132 9.50 2.41 -28.41
C PHE A 132 9.65 1.20 -29.33
N PRO A 133 8.62 0.35 -29.55
CA PRO A 133 8.68 -0.68 -30.58
C PRO A 133 8.95 -0.12 -32.00
N VAL A 134 8.23 0.93 -32.39
CA VAL A 134 8.43 1.55 -33.72
C VAL A 134 9.86 2.09 -33.88
N LEU A 135 10.37 2.84 -32.90
CA LEU A 135 11.75 3.37 -32.92
C LEU A 135 12.82 2.28 -32.95
N SER A 136 12.53 1.07 -32.49
CA SER A 136 13.46 -0.07 -32.55
C SER A 136 13.49 -0.77 -33.94
N GLY A 137 12.71 -0.31 -34.92
CA GLY A 137 12.69 -0.77 -36.31
C GLY A 137 12.48 -2.28 -36.43
N ARG A 138 13.40 -2.99 -37.08
CA ARG A 138 13.29 -4.45 -37.26
C ARG A 138 13.20 -5.26 -35.99
N ARG A 139 13.56 -4.68 -34.82
CA ARG A 139 13.52 -5.35 -33.51
C ARG A 139 12.23 -5.07 -32.72
N TRP A 140 11.25 -4.44 -33.31
CA TRP A 140 10.01 -4.01 -32.65
C TRP A 140 9.34 -5.10 -31.79
N ARG A 141 9.29 -6.35 -32.28
CA ARG A 141 8.73 -7.48 -31.50
C ARG A 141 9.51 -7.79 -30.23
N ARG A 142 10.85 -7.62 -30.26
CA ARG A 142 11.70 -7.82 -29.08
C ARG A 142 11.47 -6.71 -28.08
N THR A 143 11.40 -5.47 -28.51
CA THR A 143 11.13 -4.31 -27.67
C THR A 143 9.75 -4.41 -27.04
N LEU A 144 8.70 -4.76 -27.81
CA LEU A 144 7.36 -4.97 -27.30
C LEU A 144 7.33 -6.05 -26.20
N LYS A 145 7.96 -7.20 -26.43
CA LYS A 145 8.04 -8.27 -25.41
C LYS A 145 8.82 -7.82 -24.17
N ALA A 146 9.93 -7.10 -24.35
CA ALA A 146 10.73 -6.59 -23.24
C ALA A 146 9.93 -5.61 -22.39
N ASN A 147 9.18 -4.69 -23.00
CA ASN A 147 8.33 -3.75 -22.28
C ASN A 147 7.18 -4.45 -21.53
N LEU A 148 6.54 -5.45 -22.13
CA LEU A 148 5.52 -6.27 -21.45
C LEU A 148 6.09 -6.98 -20.23
N VAL A 149 7.26 -7.62 -20.36
CA VAL A 149 7.91 -8.31 -19.25
C VAL A 149 8.36 -7.32 -18.18
N ALA A 150 8.95 -6.19 -18.56
CA ALA A 150 9.39 -5.16 -17.61
C ALA A 150 8.22 -4.58 -16.80
N ASN A 151 7.11 -4.28 -17.47
CA ASN A 151 5.91 -3.78 -16.79
C ASN A 151 5.27 -4.83 -15.87
N LEU A 152 5.25 -6.10 -16.28
CA LEU A 152 4.80 -7.20 -15.41
C LEU A 152 5.69 -7.36 -14.18
N LEU A 153 7.01 -7.37 -14.35
CA LEU A 153 7.96 -7.47 -13.23
C LEU A 153 7.84 -6.28 -12.29
N ARG A 154 7.69 -5.06 -12.82
CA ARG A 154 7.45 -3.86 -12.02
C ARG A 154 6.16 -3.99 -11.21
N ASN A 155 5.06 -4.41 -11.82
CA ASN A 155 3.78 -4.59 -11.14
C ASN A 155 3.87 -5.59 -10.00
N VAL A 156 4.43 -6.78 -10.26
CA VAL A 156 4.60 -7.82 -9.23
C VAL A 156 5.52 -7.34 -8.11
N TRP A 157 6.63 -6.67 -8.46
CA TRP A 157 7.57 -6.12 -7.48
C TRP A 157 6.89 -5.10 -6.57
N SER A 158 6.25 -4.08 -7.15
CA SER A 158 5.56 -3.03 -6.39
C SER A 158 4.44 -3.60 -5.51
N TYR A 159 3.67 -4.54 -6.05
CA TYR A 159 2.65 -5.27 -5.30
C TYR A 159 3.27 -5.99 -4.09
N VAL A 160 4.34 -6.77 -4.27
CA VAL A 160 4.97 -7.52 -3.17
C VAL A 160 5.49 -6.59 -2.09
N VAL A 161 6.18 -5.51 -2.46
CA VAL A 161 6.73 -4.54 -1.49
C VAL A 161 5.62 -3.90 -0.66
N ILE A 162 4.56 -3.40 -1.31
CA ILE A 162 3.46 -2.69 -0.63
C ILE A 162 2.63 -3.66 0.22
N PHE A 163 2.27 -4.82 -0.33
CA PHE A 163 1.43 -5.80 0.38
C PHE A 163 2.14 -6.41 1.59
N CYS A 164 3.46 -6.61 1.51
CA CYS A 164 4.25 -7.07 2.66
C CYS A 164 4.37 -6.02 3.77
N GLY A 165 4.07 -4.76 3.47
CA GLY A 165 4.02 -3.68 4.45
C GLY A 165 2.66 -3.55 5.17
N HIS A 166 1.56 -4.03 4.55
CA HIS A 166 0.21 -3.73 5.05
C HIS A 166 -0.65 -4.96 5.38
N PHE A 167 -0.40 -6.12 4.78
CA PHE A 167 -1.31 -7.25 4.89
C PHE A 167 -0.73 -8.55 5.47
N PRO A 168 0.51 -8.63 5.96
CA PRO A 168 0.93 -9.84 6.69
C PRO A 168 0.15 -9.97 7.99
N ASP A 169 0.08 -11.18 8.51
CA ASP A 169 -0.38 -11.40 9.88
C ASP A 169 0.43 -10.51 10.83
N GLY A 170 -0.24 -9.83 11.75
CA GLY A 170 0.38 -8.88 12.68
C GLY A 170 0.34 -7.40 12.22
N ALA A 171 -0.09 -7.11 10.98
CA ALA A 171 -0.48 -5.77 10.58
C ALA A 171 -1.99 -5.59 10.79
N GLU A 172 -2.37 -4.82 11.81
CA GLU A 172 -3.75 -4.64 12.24
C GLU A 172 -4.58 -3.79 11.26
N LYS A 173 -5.89 -4.01 11.27
CA LYS A 173 -6.90 -3.18 10.60
C LYS A 173 -7.85 -2.63 11.65
N PHE A 174 -8.36 -1.43 11.38
CA PHE A 174 -9.12 -0.67 12.34
C PHE A 174 -10.51 -0.34 11.80
N THR A 175 -11.46 -0.16 12.70
CA THR A 175 -12.80 0.33 12.39
C THR A 175 -12.90 1.82 12.65
N LEU A 176 -13.87 2.50 12.04
CA LEU A 176 -14.07 3.93 12.24
C LEU A 176 -14.40 4.27 13.72
N ALA A 177 -15.06 3.36 14.44
CA ALA A 177 -15.39 3.56 15.85
C ALA A 177 -14.15 3.63 16.76
N GLU A 178 -13.02 3.07 16.32
CA GLU A 178 -11.76 3.10 17.08
C GLU A 178 -10.99 4.42 16.91
N LEU A 179 -11.44 5.28 15.98
CA LEU A 179 -10.86 6.60 15.75
C LEU A 179 -11.62 7.70 16.51
N GLU A 180 -12.75 7.38 17.15
CA GLU A 180 -13.46 8.37 17.97
C GLU A 180 -12.52 8.84 19.09
N ASP A 181 -12.26 10.15 19.11
CA ASP A 181 -11.36 10.80 20.07
C ASP A 181 -9.88 10.36 19.99
N GLU A 182 -9.43 9.80 18.84
CA GLU A 182 -8.05 9.38 18.62
C GLU A 182 -7.07 10.53 18.92
N SER A 183 -6.27 10.38 19.96
CA SER A 183 -5.18 11.30 20.26
C SER A 183 -4.04 11.16 19.27
N ARG A 184 -3.14 12.17 19.22
CA ARG A 184 -1.95 12.09 18.39
C ARG A 184 -1.04 10.88 18.73
N ALA A 185 -0.99 10.50 19.99
CA ALA A 185 -0.20 9.33 20.42
C ALA A 185 -0.82 8.02 19.93
N GLU A 186 -2.12 7.89 19.98
CA GLU A 186 -2.86 6.74 19.45
C GLU A 186 -2.76 6.67 17.92
N TRP A 187 -2.76 7.81 17.24
CA TRP A 187 -2.49 7.85 15.80
C TRP A 187 -1.10 7.26 15.46
N TYR A 188 -0.03 7.65 16.18
CA TYR A 188 1.29 7.06 15.99
C TYR A 188 1.31 5.55 16.31
N LEU A 189 0.63 5.14 17.35
CA LEU A 189 0.49 3.72 17.69
C LEU A 189 -0.20 2.94 16.58
N ARG A 190 -1.29 3.48 16.02
CA ARG A 190 -2.00 2.88 14.89
C ARG A 190 -1.14 2.76 13.64
N GLN A 191 -0.30 3.76 13.32
CA GLN A 191 0.67 3.66 12.23
C GLN A 191 1.62 2.47 12.43
N MET A 192 2.11 2.27 13.64
CA MET A 192 3.01 1.16 13.97
C MET A 192 2.32 -0.20 13.92
N LEU A 193 1.12 -0.31 14.47
CA LEU A 193 0.36 -1.57 14.52
C LEU A 193 -0.21 -1.98 13.16
N GLY A 194 -0.58 -0.99 12.34
CA GLY A 194 -1.15 -1.20 11.00
C GLY A 194 -0.12 -1.55 9.93
N THR A 195 1.18 -1.49 10.23
CA THR A 195 2.24 -1.68 9.24
C THR A 195 3.29 -2.70 9.68
N ALA A 196 4.02 -3.24 8.72
CA ALA A 196 5.03 -4.26 8.95
C ALA A 196 6.29 -4.01 8.11
N ASN A 197 7.44 -4.30 8.68
CA ASN A 197 8.72 -4.22 8.01
C ASN A 197 9.14 -5.58 7.42
N PHE A 198 10.04 -5.54 6.43
CA PHE A 198 10.77 -6.73 6.05
C PHE A 198 12.28 -6.49 6.07
N ARG A 199 13.05 -7.53 6.43
CA ARG A 199 14.51 -7.44 6.46
C ARG A 199 15.08 -7.39 5.05
N ALA A 200 15.91 -6.39 4.77
CA ALA A 200 16.53 -6.16 3.49
C ALA A 200 18.02 -5.87 3.66
N GLY A 201 18.86 -6.40 2.76
CA GLY A 201 20.21 -5.89 2.56
C GLY A 201 20.21 -4.62 1.71
N ALA A 202 21.36 -3.97 1.56
CA ALA A 202 21.48 -2.67 0.89
C ALA A 202 20.86 -2.64 -0.53
N VAL A 203 21.07 -3.67 -1.33
CA VAL A 203 20.49 -3.76 -2.68
C VAL A 203 18.96 -3.83 -2.64
N MET A 204 18.41 -4.66 -1.77
CA MET A 204 16.97 -4.83 -1.62
C MET A 204 16.32 -3.55 -1.04
N ALA A 205 16.95 -2.91 -0.07
CA ALA A 205 16.50 -1.63 0.48
C ALA A 205 16.46 -0.55 -0.61
N PHE A 206 17.52 -0.45 -1.42
CA PHE A 206 17.55 0.47 -2.57
C PHE A 206 16.42 0.15 -3.58
N MET A 207 16.29 -1.12 -3.97
CA MET A 207 15.28 -1.57 -4.94
C MET A 207 13.84 -1.37 -4.46
N SER A 208 13.61 -1.36 -3.17
CA SER A 208 12.30 -1.08 -2.56
C SER A 208 12.10 0.39 -2.18
N GLY A 209 13.01 1.29 -2.54
CA GLY A 209 12.96 2.70 -2.13
C GLY A 209 12.97 2.88 -0.59
N ASN A 210 13.60 1.95 0.13
CA ASN A 210 13.59 1.81 1.59
C ASN A 210 12.21 1.48 2.20
N LEU A 211 11.21 1.08 1.40
CA LEU A 211 9.91 0.63 1.91
C LEU A 211 9.98 -0.71 2.68
N CYS A 212 11.16 -1.31 2.79
CA CYS A 212 11.43 -2.36 3.78
C CYS A 212 11.29 -1.86 5.24
N TYR A 213 11.29 -0.54 5.45
CA TYR A 213 11.03 0.15 6.70
C TYR A 213 9.63 0.79 6.68
N GLN A 214 8.60 0.00 6.46
CA GLN A 214 7.24 0.51 6.29
C GLN A 214 6.70 1.19 7.55
N ILE A 215 7.04 0.69 8.73
CA ILE A 215 6.67 1.32 10.02
C ILE A 215 7.25 2.74 10.09
N GLU A 216 8.54 2.90 9.82
CA GLU A 216 9.22 4.19 9.87
C GLU A 216 8.71 5.13 8.78
N HIS A 217 8.38 4.59 7.61
CA HIS A 217 7.77 5.34 6.53
C HIS A 217 6.40 5.90 6.93
N HIS A 218 5.55 5.13 7.58
CA HIS A 218 4.25 5.60 8.05
C HIS A 218 4.33 6.60 9.20
N LEU A 219 5.33 6.46 10.07
CA LEU A 219 5.58 7.43 11.14
C LEU A 219 6.10 8.77 10.62
N PHE A 220 6.94 8.73 9.56
CA PHE A 220 7.68 9.91 9.06
C PHE A 220 7.80 9.87 7.52
N PRO A 221 6.70 9.99 6.78
CA PRO A 221 6.68 9.77 5.34
C PRO A 221 7.46 10.80 4.52
N ASP A 222 7.63 12.00 5.04
CA ASP A 222 8.33 13.15 4.43
C ASP A 222 9.83 13.18 4.72
N ILE A 223 10.32 12.36 5.63
CA ILE A 223 11.76 12.25 5.88
C ILE A 223 12.43 11.45 4.75
N PRO A 224 13.61 11.88 4.25
CA PRO A 224 14.37 11.13 3.26
C PRO A 224 14.53 9.65 3.64
N SER A 225 14.11 8.75 2.78
CA SER A 225 13.98 7.31 3.07
C SER A 225 15.29 6.61 3.47
N ASN A 226 16.43 7.16 3.11
CA ASN A 226 17.75 6.67 3.53
C ASN A 226 18.00 6.81 5.05
N ARG A 227 17.16 7.60 5.76
CA ARG A 227 17.23 7.79 7.21
C ARG A 227 16.40 6.74 7.98
N TYR A 228 15.53 5.99 7.32
CA TYR A 228 14.66 5.02 7.99
C TYR A 228 15.43 3.93 8.74
N ALA A 229 16.58 3.49 8.24
CA ALA A 229 17.43 2.52 8.95
C ALA A 229 17.90 3.04 10.33
N GLU A 230 18.24 4.33 10.42
CA GLU A 230 18.63 5.00 11.68
C GLU A 230 17.41 5.14 12.59
N ILE A 231 16.29 5.63 12.06
CA ILE A 231 15.04 5.82 12.80
C ILE A 231 14.53 4.48 13.36
N SER A 232 14.66 3.39 12.60
CA SER A 232 14.22 2.06 13.01
C SER A 232 14.87 1.59 14.33
N THR A 233 16.09 2.01 14.61
CA THR A 233 16.76 1.69 15.88
C THR A 233 16.06 2.34 17.07
N ALA A 234 15.67 3.61 16.93
CA ALA A 234 14.94 4.34 17.98
C ALA A 234 13.52 3.80 18.16
N VAL A 235 12.81 3.51 17.04
CA VAL A 235 11.45 2.93 17.06
C VAL A 235 11.44 1.56 17.74
N ARG A 236 12.40 0.68 17.44
CA ARG A 236 12.54 -0.61 18.12
C ARG A 236 12.77 -0.46 19.61
N GLY A 237 13.65 0.45 20.02
CA GLY A 237 13.89 0.72 21.44
C GLY A 237 12.64 1.21 22.17
N LEU A 238 11.77 2.00 21.50
CA LEU A 238 10.47 2.37 22.04
C LEU A 238 9.52 1.18 22.16
N CYS A 239 9.45 0.33 21.13
CA CYS A 239 8.63 -0.88 21.17
C CYS A 239 9.06 -1.81 22.30
N GLU A 240 10.35 -2.06 22.47
CA GLU A 240 10.89 -2.87 23.56
C GLU A 240 10.59 -2.27 24.95
N LYS A 241 10.74 -0.93 25.09
CA LYS A 241 10.47 -0.23 26.35
C LYS A 241 9.00 -0.32 26.81
N TYR A 242 8.07 -0.29 25.86
CA TYR A 242 6.64 -0.22 26.14
C TYR A 242 5.89 -1.51 25.84
N ASP A 243 6.62 -2.61 25.58
CA ASP A 243 6.07 -3.93 25.22
C ASP A 243 5.08 -3.85 24.05
N LEU A 244 5.47 -3.09 23.01
CA LEU A 244 4.69 -2.93 21.79
C LEU A 244 5.21 -3.88 20.70
N PRO A 245 4.35 -4.43 19.84
CA PRO A 245 4.78 -5.23 18.72
C PRO A 245 5.54 -4.39 17.69
N TYR A 246 6.67 -4.93 17.20
CA TYR A 246 7.39 -4.41 16.05
C TYR A 246 7.42 -5.49 14.98
N THR A 247 6.40 -5.47 14.11
CA THR A 247 6.18 -6.55 13.13
C THR A 247 7.25 -6.54 12.04
N THR A 248 8.10 -7.58 12.02
CA THR A 248 9.17 -7.71 11.03
C THR A 248 9.50 -9.17 10.71
N GLY A 249 10.01 -9.43 9.50
CA GLY A 249 10.39 -10.77 9.06
C GLY A 249 11.24 -10.72 7.80
N SER A 250 11.60 -11.87 7.21
CA SER A 250 12.14 -11.88 5.85
C SER A 250 11.04 -11.51 4.84
N LEU A 251 11.41 -10.96 3.68
CA LEU A 251 10.44 -10.63 2.62
C LEU A 251 9.58 -11.85 2.25
N ALA A 252 10.20 -13.03 2.10
CA ALA A 252 9.48 -14.27 1.80
C ALA A 252 8.47 -14.63 2.89
N ARG A 253 8.83 -14.48 4.18
CA ARG A 253 7.91 -14.73 5.30
C ARG A 253 6.75 -13.74 5.28
N GLN A 254 7.00 -12.44 5.15
CA GLN A 254 5.95 -11.42 5.10
C GLN A 254 5.00 -11.66 3.92
N TYR A 255 5.53 -12.04 2.77
CA TYR A 255 4.71 -12.39 1.62
C TYR A 255 3.85 -13.64 1.85
N LEU A 256 4.38 -14.68 2.46
CA LEU A 256 3.61 -15.87 2.82
C LEU A 256 2.51 -15.56 3.85
N LEU A 257 2.78 -14.71 4.83
CA LEU A 257 1.77 -14.26 5.79
C LEU A 257 0.69 -13.40 5.11
N THR A 258 1.07 -12.54 4.17
CA THR A 258 0.13 -11.78 3.33
C THR A 258 -0.78 -12.71 2.53
N LEU A 259 -0.22 -13.69 1.84
CA LEU A 259 -1.01 -14.69 1.11
C LEU A 259 -1.92 -15.48 2.05
N ARG A 260 -1.42 -15.87 3.23
CA ARG A 260 -2.22 -16.54 4.26
C ARG A 260 -3.43 -15.68 4.65
N THR A 261 -3.24 -14.39 4.96
CA THR A 261 -4.34 -13.47 5.29
C THR A 261 -5.37 -13.42 4.17
N ILE A 262 -4.95 -13.19 2.93
CA ILE A 262 -5.84 -13.09 1.77
C ILE A 262 -6.61 -14.40 1.55
N HIS A 263 -5.93 -15.55 1.58
CA HIS A 263 -6.57 -16.84 1.32
C HIS A 263 -7.51 -17.26 2.46
N LYS A 264 -7.10 -17.08 3.71
CA LYS A 264 -7.92 -17.35 4.89
C LYS A 264 -9.21 -16.54 4.85
N LEU A 265 -9.13 -15.25 4.59
CA LEU A 265 -10.26 -14.34 4.59
C LEU A 265 -11.14 -14.41 3.34
N ALA A 266 -10.77 -15.23 2.35
CA ALA A 266 -11.67 -15.64 1.28
C ALA A 266 -12.86 -16.46 1.83
N LEU A 267 -12.70 -17.12 2.98
CA LEU A 267 -13.72 -17.95 3.60
C LEU A 267 -14.63 -17.14 4.54
N PRO A 268 -15.91 -17.54 4.71
CA PRO A 268 -16.79 -16.98 5.74
C PRO A 268 -16.22 -17.14 7.16
N ASN A 269 -16.54 -16.20 8.06
CA ASN A 269 -16.07 -16.23 9.47
C ASN A 269 -16.33 -17.54 10.20
N ARG A 270 -17.43 -18.22 9.89
CA ARG A 270 -17.79 -19.54 10.50
C ARG A 270 -16.75 -20.64 10.28
N PHE A 271 -15.88 -20.51 9.27
CA PHE A 271 -14.78 -21.43 9.00
C PHE A 271 -13.44 -20.99 9.59
N LEU A 272 -13.40 -19.82 10.23
CA LEU A 272 -12.19 -19.24 10.78
C LEU A 272 -12.19 -19.41 12.30
N ARG A 273 -11.02 -19.64 12.88
CA ARG A 273 -10.87 -19.66 14.34
C ARG A 273 -11.01 -18.24 14.89
N ALA A 274 -11.56 -18.13 16.08
CA ALA A 274 -11.82 -16.84 16.76
C ALA A 274 -10.81 -16.59 17.89
N THR A 275 -9.52 -16.79 17.64
CA THR A 275 -8.44 -16.51 18.60
C THR A 275 -7.64 -15.29 18.13
N SER A 276 -6.99 -14.59 19.06
CA SER A 276 -6.11 -13.45 18.74
C SER A 276 -5.00 -13.86 17.76
N ASP A 277 -4.39 -15.04 17.95
CA ASP A 277 -3.32 -15.54 17.09
C ASP A 277 -3.80 -15.83 15.65
N ASP A 278 -5.08 -16.21 15.49
CA ASP A 278 -5.69 -16.46 14.18
C ASP A 278 -6.41 -15.24 13.59
N ALA A 279 -6.49 -14.14 14.32
CA ALA A 279 -7.17 -12.93 13.88
C ALA A 279 -6.34 -11.65 14.13
N PRO A 280 -5.05 -11.63 13.81
CA PRO A 280 -4.21 -10.44 13.96
C PRO A 280 -4.62 -9.30 13.01
N GLU A 281 -5.51 -9.60 12.09
CA GLU A 281 -6.09 -8.64 11.15
C GLU A 281 -7.24 -7.82 11.75
N THR A 282 -7.72 -8.14 12.96
CA THR A 282 -8.74 -7.35 13.65
C THR A 282 -8.09 -6.38 14.61
N ALA A 283 -8.73 -5.21 14.81
CA ALA A 283 -8.28 -4.24 15.77
C ALA A 283 -8.24 -4.83 17.17
N SER A 284 -7.07 -4.83 17.70
CA SER A 284 -6.60 -5.14 19.04
C SER A 284 -6.90 -6.55 19.59
N GLU A 285 -5.87 -7.17 20.14
CA GLU A 285 -5.97 -8.33 21.04
C GLU A 285 -6.96 -8.10 22.21
N ALA A 286 -7.17 -6.86 22.63
CA ALA A 286 -8.14 -6.50 23.66
C ALA A 286 -9.56 -6.97 23.32
N LYS A 287 -9.93 -6.99 22.03
CA LYS A 287 -11.22 -7.50 21.55
C LYS A 287 -11.40 -9.00 21.81
N PHE A 288 -10.31 -9.75 21.85
CA PHE A 288 -10.31 -11.19 22.15
C PHE A 288 -10.06 -11.48 23.64
N ARG A 289 -9.24 -10.70 24.34
CA ARG A 289 -9.02 -10.81 25.79
C ARG A 289 -10.31 -10.56 26.59
N GLY A 290 -11.17 -9.63 26.16
CA GLY A 290 -12.47 -9.36 26.80
C GLY A 290 -13.55 -10.40 26.54
N ARG A 291 -13.35 -11.36 25.61
CA ARG A 291 -14.29 -12.45 25.31
C ARG A 291 -13.93 -13.77 25.99
N SER A 292 -12.76 -13.84 26.61
CA SER A 292 -12.26 -15.02 27.34
C SER A 292 -12.50 -14.95 28.84
N ALA A 293 -13.18 -13.92 29.33
CA ALA A 293 -13.66 -13.72 30.67
C ALA A 293 -15.20 -13.79 30.70
#